data_ea347296460db15abac3db7de5afa69b
#
_entry.id   ea347296460db15abac3db7de5afa69b
#
_cell.length_a   1.000
_cell.length_b   1.000
_cell.length_c   1.000
_cell.angle_alpha   90.00
_cell.angle_beta   90.00
_cell.angle_gamma   90.00
#
_symmetry.space_group_name_H-M   'P 1'
#
loop_
_entity.id
_entity.type
_entity.pdbx_description
1 polymer ?
#
loop_
_entity_poly.entity_id
_entity_poly.type
_entity_poly.pdbx_seq_one_letter_code
_entity_poly.pdbx_strand_id
1 'polypeptide(L)'
;MMEAAAELAESKQLSVGEKLAAYYELTKPRIAFLLVLTSAAGFYLGSNGGFDAVRFANTMISIALLAFGVSTLNQYLERHIDPLMERTAKRPLPTQRLAPIEALIFGILLSCVALGSLWLTFVGPLNWQVIRIVAPMGLVAVGVAGLVLSRNRQ
;
A
#
# COMPACT_ATOMS: atom_id res chain seq x y z
N MET A 1 20.38 35.99 -8.15
CA MET A 1 20.60 34.61 -7.70
C MET A 1 19.51 34.10 -6.77
N MET A 2 19.06 34.86 -5.78
CA MET A 2 17.93 34.47 -4.89
C MET A 2 16.57 34.46 -5.61
N GLU A 3 16.33 35.39 -6.54
CA GLU A 3 15.10 35.44 -7.34
C GLU A 3 14.95 34.23 -8.28
N ALA A 4 16.02 33.81 -8.94
CA ALA A 4 16.02 32.62 -9.78
C ALA A 4 15.81 31.33 -8.98
N ALA A 5 16.28 31.29 -7.73
CA ALA A 5 16.04 30.15 -6.83
C ALA A 5 14.59 30.12 -6.30
N ALA A 6 13.97 31.31 -6.10
CA ALA A 6 12.57 31.43 -5.74
C ALA A 6 11.65 31.04 -6.91
N GLU A 7 11.97 31.49 -8.12
CA GLU A 7 11.24 31.13 -9.36
C GLU A 7 11.32 29.64 -9.68
N LEU A 8 12.49 29.00 -9.44
CA LEU A 8 12.67 27.54 -9.53
C LEU A 8 11.91 26.76 -8.44
N ALA A 9 11.76 27.36 -7.27
CA ALA A 9 10.97 26.74 -6.18
C ALA A 9 9.45 26.87 -6.44
N GLU A 10 9.03 27.99 -7.04
CA GLU A 10 7.63 28.26 -7.37
C GLU A 10 7.16 27.44 -8.59
N SER A 11 8.05 27.19 -9.56
CA SER A 11 7.76 26.33 -10.72
C SER A 11 7.60 24.85 -10.38
N LYS A 12 7.94 24.44 -9.14
CA LYS A 12 7.85 23.04 -8.66
C LYS A 12 6.58 22.75 -7.86
N GLN A 13 5.67 23.72 -7.72
CA GLN A 13 4.36 23.45 -7.13
C GLN A 13 3.46 22.75 -8.16
N LEU A 14 3.46 21.40 -8.06
CA LEU A 14 2.53 20.59 -8.83
C LEU A 14 1.08 21.04 -8.56
N SER A 15 0.32 21.20 -9.62
CA SER A 15 -1.14 21.38 -9.52
C SER A 15 -1.76 20.28 -8.66
N VAL A 16 -2.85 20.60 -7.96
CA VAL A 16 -3.60 19.63 -7.16
C VAL A 16 -3.97 18.39 -7.99
N GLY A 17 -4.34 18.59 -9.26
CA GLY A 17 -4.64 17.49 -10.19
C GLY A 17 -3.43 16.60 -10.48
N GLU A 18 -2.25 17.17 -10.64
CA GLU A 18 -1.02 16.40 -10.87
C GLU A 18 -0.58 15.61 -9.62
N LYS A 19 -0.77 16.19 -8.44
CA LYS A 19 -0.56 15.46 -7.19
C LYS A 19 -1.51 14.28 -7.03
N LEU A 20 -2.80 14.48 -7.30
CA LEU A 20 -3.80 13.39 -7.26
C LEU A 20 -3.47 12.29 -8.28
N ALA A 21 -3.05 12.65 -9.49
CA ALA A 21 -2.61 11.70 -10.50
C ALA A 21 -1.38 10.91 -10.02
N ALA A 22 -0.43 11.56 -9.34
CA ALA A 22 0.73 10.90 -8.77
C ALA A 22 0.36 9.91 -7.64
N TYR A 23 -0.58 10.25 -6.76
CA TYR A 23 -1.11 9.32 -5.75
C TYR A 23 -1.83 8.13 -6.40
N TYR A 24 -2.64 8.36 -7.44
CA TYR A 24 -3.29 7.29 -8.19
C TYR A 24 -2.27 6.34 -8.83
N GLU A 25 -1.18 6.89 -9.38
CA GLU A 25 -0.09 6.09 -9.98
C GLU A 25 0.64 5.23 -8.92
N LEU A 26 0.80 5.75 -7.67
CA LEU A 26 1.38 4.99 -6.56
C LEU A 26 0.56 3.75 -6.19
N THR A 27 -0.77 3.84 -6.25
CA THR A 27 -1.68 2.78 -5.79
C THR A 27 -1.78 1.58 -6.74
N LYS A 28 -1.34 1.72 -8.00
CA LYS A 28 -1.40 0.66 -9.03
C LYS A 28 -2.77 -0.03 -9.09
N PRO A 29 -3.86 0.68 -9.43
CA PRO A 29 -5.23 0.18 -9.29
C PRO A 29 -5.53 -1.09 -10.10
N ARG A 30 -4.84 -1.33 -11.21
CA ARG A 30 -5.00 -2.55 -12.02
C ARG A 30 -4.63 -3.81 -11.23
N ILE A 31 -3.54 -3.76 -10.45
CA ILE A 31 -3.09 -4.89 -9.63
C ILE A 31 -4.05 -5.08 -8.45
N ALA A 32 -4.46 -3.99 -7.79
CA ALA A 32 -5.42 -4.04 -6.70
C ALA A 32 -6.77 -4.62 -7.15
N PHE A 33 -7.25 -4.28 -8.34
CA PHE A 33 -8.48 -4.84 -8.90
C PHE A 33 -8.40 -6.37 -9.06
N LEU A 34 -7.29 -6.90 -9.57
CA LEU A 34 -7.09 -8.35 -9.69
C LEU A 34 -7.08 -9.04 -8.32
N LEU A 35 -6.43 -8.41 -7.32
CA LEU A 35 -6.42 -8.93 -5.95
C LEU A 35 -7.83 -8.95 -5.34
N VAL A 36 -8.60 -7.90 -5.52
CA VAL A 36 -10.00 -7.83 -5.06
C VAL A 36 -10.85 -8.90 -5.75
N LEU A 37 -10.70 -9.08 -7.06
CA LEU A 37 -11.47 -10.06 -7.81
C LEU A 37 -11.19 -11.50 -7.34
N THR A 38 -9.92 -11.86 -7.17
CA THR A 38 -9.53 -13.19 -6.66
C THR A 38 -9.98 -13.40 -5.21
N SER A 39 -9.90 -12.35 -4.39
CA SER A 39 -10.36 -12.39 -3.00
C SER A 39 -11.88 -12.52 -2.90
N ALA A 40 -12.61 -11.88 -3.82
CA ALA A 40 -14.08 -12.00 -3.89
C ALA A 40 -14.50 -13.44 -4.20
N ALA A 41 -13.82 -14.10 -5.15
CA ALA A 41 -14.06 -15.51 -5.45
C ALA A 41 -13.76 -16.39 -4.23
N GLY A 42 -12.62 -16.18 -3.56
CA GLY A 42 -12.24 -16.91 -2.36
C GLY A 42 -13.24 -16.73 -1.20
N PHE A 43 -13.69 -15.50 -0.98
CA PHE A 43 -14.69 -15.19 0.05
C PHE A 43 -16.02 -15.91 -0.23
N TYR A 44 -16.48 -15.87 -1.49
CA TYR A 44 -17.72 -16.54 -1.90
C TYR A 44 -17.65 -18.06 -1.69
N LEU A 45 -16.56 -18.68 -2.11
CA LEU A 45 -16.34 -20.12 -1.93
C LEU A 45 -16.25 -20.53 -0.45
N GLY A 46 -15.68 -19.66 0.40
CA GLY A 46 -15.55 -19.91 1.84
C GLY A 46 -16.80 -19.63 2.66
N SER A 47 -17.83 -19.00 2.09
CA SER A 47 -19.04 -18.59 2.83
C SER A 47 -20.02 -19.72 3.19
N ASN A 48 -19.80 -20.96 2.71
CA ASN A 48 -20.57 -22.16 3.05
C ASN A 48 -22.12 -21.97 3.11
N GLY A 49 -22.67 -21.17 2.20
CA GLY A 49 -24.10 -20.90 2.13
C GLY A 49 -24.64 -19.77 3.02
N GLY A 50 -23.79 -19.18 3.88
CA GLY A 50 -24.11 -18.00 4.71
C GLY A 50 -23.43 -16.74 4.20
N PHE A 51 -23.88 -16.17 3.07
CA PHE A 51 -23.26 -14.97 2.49
C PHE A 51 -23.66 -13.71 3.26
N ASP A 52 -22.69 -13.09 3.92
CA ASP A 52 -22.84 -11.79 4.59
C ASP A 52 -22.31 -10.67 3.69
N ALA A 53 -23.23 -9.91 3.11
CA ALA A 53 -22.91 -8.83 2.16
C ALA A 53 -22.10 -7.70 2.79
N VAL A 54 -22.34 -7.41 4.09
CA VAL A 54 -21.60 -6.34 4.81
C VAL A 54 -20.16 -6.78 5.03
N ARG A 55 -19.94 -7.99 5.52
CA ARG A 55 -18.59 -8.55 5.68
C ARG A 55 -17.87 -8.66 4.34
N PHE A 56 -18.56 -9.08 3.30
CA PHE A 56 -18.02 -9.14 1.94
C PHE A 56 -17.54 -7.77 1.48
N ALA A 57 -18.40 -6.75 1.51
CA ALA A 57 -18.06 -5.40 1.06
C ALA A 57 -16.89 -4.81 1.87
N ASN A 58 -16.93 -4.93 3.20
CA ASN A 58 -15.85 -4.44 4.04
C ASN A 58 -14.51 -5.15 3.76
N THR A 59 -14.54 -6.46 3.54
CA THR A 59 -13.35 -7.24 3.17
C THR A 59 -12.78 -6.78 1.84
N MET A 60 -13.62 -6.58 0.82
CA MET A 60 -13.17 -6.13 -0.51
C MET A 60 -12.54 -4.74 -0.46
N ILE A 61 -13.17 -3.80 0.25
CA ILE A 61 -12.63 -2.45 0.45
C ILE A 61 -11.29 -2.51 1.20
N SER A 62 -11.21 -3.29 2.26
CA SER A 62 -9.99 -3.42 3.06
C SER A 62 -8.83 -4.03 2.26
N ILE A 63 -9.10 -5.04 1.44
CA ILE A 63 -8.09 -5.64 0.55
C ILE A 63 -7.60 -4.64 -0.50
N ALA A 64 -8.51 -3.84 -1.08
CA ALA A 64 -8.13 -2.78 -2.01
C ALA A 64 -7.23 -1.73 -1.35
N LEU A 65 -7.60 -1.25 -0.16
CA LEU A 65 -6.80 -0.28 0.61
C LEU A 65 -5.43 -0.86 1.00
N LEU A 66 -5.38 -2.12 1.40
CA LEU A 66 -4.13 -2.80 1.74
C LEU A 66 -3.23 -2.93 0.51
N ALA A 67 -3.78 -3.31 -0.65
CA ALA A 67 -3.03 -3.39 -1.90
C ALA A 67 -2.46 -2.02 -2.32
N PHE A 68 -3.23 -0.95 -2.16
CA PHE A 68 -2.79 0.42 -2.40
C PHE A 68 -1.64 0.82 -1.46
N GLY A 69 -1.79 0.56 -0.16
CA GLY A 69 -0.79 0.85 0.85
C GLY A 69 0.52 0.10 0.59
N VAL A 70 0.45 -1.21 0.36
CA VAL A 70 1.62 -2.05 0.07
C VAL A 70 2.31 -1.62 -1.22
N SER A 71 1.54 -1.30 -2.29
CA SER A 71 2.11 -0.79 -3.54
C SER A 71 2.88 0.50 -3.36
N THR A 72 2.33 1.41 -2.54
CA THR A 72 2.97 2.70 -2.22
C THR A 72 4.25 2.50 -1.40
N LEU A 73 4.19 1.66 -0.35
CA LEU A 73 5.36 1.34 0.48
C LEU A 73 6.46 0.65 -0.33
N ASN A 74 6.11 -0.23 -1.25
CA ASN A 74 7.08 -0.88 -2.13
C ASN A 74 7.81 0.14 -3.00
N GLN A 75 7.11 1.11 -3.60
CA GLN A 75 7.75 2.20 -4.35
C GLN A 75 8.63 3.09 -3.47
N TYR A 76 8.23 3.32 -2.21
CA TYR A 76 9.08 4.03 -1.25
C TYR A 76 10.39 3.28 -0.97
N LEU A 77 10.34 1.97 -0.79
CA LEU A 77 11.53 1.14 -0.56
C LEU A 77 12.44 1.09 -1.79
N GLU A 78 11.86 0.99 -2.98
CA GLU A 78 12.57 0.91 -4.26
C GLU A 78 13.06 2.28 -4.78
N ARG A 79 12.74 3.40 -4.11
CA ARG A 79 12.98 4.78 -4.60
C ARG A 79 14.42 5.09 -5.03
N HIS A 80 15.41 4.35 -4.50
CA HIS A 80 16.82 4.52 -4.85
C HIS A 80 17.23 3.68 -6.05
N ILE A 81 16.50 2.61 -6.34
CA ILE A 81 16.76 1.67 -7.43
C ILE A 81 15.93 2.05 -8.67
N ASP A 82 14.75 2.56 -8.49
CA ASP A 82 13.81 2.96 -9.56
C ASP A 82 14.43 3.90 -10.62
N PRO A 83 15.25 4.92 -10.25
CA PRO A 83 15.89 5.78 -11.24
C PRO A 83 16.88 5.08 -12.18
N LEU A 84 17.41 3.93 -11.75
CA LEU A 84 18.40 3.16 -12.51
C LEU A 84 17.78 2.33 -13.63
N MET A 85 16.47 2.16 -13.63
CA MET A 85 15.73 1.35 -14.60
C MET A 85 14.83 2.25 -15.47
N GLU A 86 14.97 2.20 -16.78
CA GLU A 86 14.17 3.01 -17.72
C GLU A 86 12.66 2.88 -17.50
N ARG A 87 12.19 1.68 -17.16
CA ARG A 87 10.77 1.40 -16.91
C ARG A 87 10.21 2.09 -15.67
N THR A 88 11.02 2.27 -14.63
CA THR A 88 10.60 2.77 -13.32
C THR A 88 11.07 4.19 -13.02
N ALA A 89 12.01 4.71 -13.82
CA ALA A 89 12.52 6.08 -13.69
C ALA A 89 11.43 7.17 -13.79
N LYS A 90 10.30 6.86 -14.46
CA LYS A 90 9.17 7.79 -14.66
C LYS A 90 8.15 7.76 -13.51
N ARG A 91 8.33 6.93 -12.49
CA ARG A 91 7.43 6.84 -11.32
C ARG A 91 7.39 8.16 -10.53
N PRO A 92 6.33 8.41 -9.73
CA PRO A 92 6.18 9.66 -8.98
C PRO A 92 7.31 10.01 -8.03
N LEU A 93 7.92 9.02 -7.37
CA LEU A 93 9.01 9.24 -6.42
C LEU A 93 10.35 9.57 -7.10
N PRO A 94 10.84 8.81 -8.10
CA PRO A 94 12.03 9.16 -8.87
C PRO A 94 11.94 10.53 -9.53
N THR A 95 10.77 10.89 -10.07
CA THR A 95 10.53 12.17 -10.74
C THR A 95 10.28 13.33 -9.76
N GLN A 96 10.33 13.08 -8.45
CA GLN A 96 10.08 14.07 -7.41
C GLN A 96 8.71 14.75 -7.48
N ARG A 97 7.70 14.12 -8.13
CA ARG A 97 6.31 14.59 -8.13
C ARG A 97 5.65 14.47 -6.76
N LEU A 98 6.16 13.59 -5.90
CA LEU A 98 5.75 13.44 -4.51
C LEU A 98 6.98 13.34 -3.61
N ALA A 99 6.90 13.94 -2.42
CA ALA A 99 7.94 13.79 -1.42
C ALA A 99 7.94 12.34 -0.88
N PRO A 100 9.14 11.73 -0.67
CA PRO A 100 9.21 10.37 -0.16
C PRO A 100 8.48 10.19 1.17
N ILE A 101 8.51 11.20 2.04
CA ILE A 101 7.82 11.15 3.34
C ILE A 101 6.29 11.16 3.17
N GLU A 102 5.74 11.87 2.19
CA GLU A 102 4.31 11.87 1.88
C GLU A 102 3.87 10.46 1.45
N ALA A 103 4.63 9.81 0.56
CA ALA A 103 4.34 8.46 0.13
C ALA A 103 4.44 7.44 1.27
N LEU A 104 5.43 7.58 2.17
CA LEU A 104 5.58 6.72 3.35
C LEU A 104 4.37 6.84 4.28
N ILE A 105 3.99 8.06 4.65
CA ILE A 105 2.84 8.32 5.53
C ILE A 105 1.56 7.80 4.89
N PHE A 106 1.34 8.07 3.61
CA PHE A 106 0.17 7.61 2.87
C PHE A 106 0.07 6.09 2.83
N GLY A 107 1.17 5.39 2.52
CA GLY A 107 1.22 3.93 2.48
C GLY A 107 0.96 3.29 3.86
N ILE A 108 1.57 3.83 4.92
CA ILE A 108 1.33 3.36 6.30
C ILE A 108 -0.13 3.59 6.71
N LEU A 109 -0.67 4.78 6.45
CA LEU A 109 -2.05 5.11 6.81
C LEU A 109 -3.05 4.16 6.14
N LEU A 110 -2.93 3.95 4.83
CA LEU A 110 -3.79 3.02 4.09
C LEU A 110 -3.69 1.59 4.64
N SER A 111 -2.48 1.13 4.93
CA SER A 111 -2.25 -0.21 5.46
C SER A 111 -2.83 -0.38 6.87
N CYS A 112 -2.66 0.61 7.75
CA CYS A 112 -3.21 0.58 9.11
C CYS A 112 -4.75 0.60 9.10
N VAL A 113 -5.36 1.45 8.26
CA VAL A 113 -6.82 1.50 8.11
C VAL A 113 -7.36 0.17 7.58
N ALA A 114 -6.72 -0.41 6.58
CA ALA A 114 -7.11 -1.69 5.99
C ALA A 114 -7.02 -2.84 7.02
N LEU A 115 -5.90 -2.95 7.72
CA LEU A 115 -5.69 -3.98 8.74
C LEU A 115 -6.65 -3.82 9.92
N GLY A 116 -6.88 -2.57 10.39
CA GLY A 116 -7.84 -2.28 11.45
C GLY A 116 -9.27 -2.67 11.05
N SER A 117 -9.67 -2.38 9.81
CA SER A 117 -10.98 -2.75 9.29
C SER A 117 -11.15 -4.26 9.16
N LEU A 118 -10.13 -4.99 8.66
CA LEU A 118 -10.14 -6.45 8.63
C LEU A 118 -10.19 -7.05 10.02
N TRP A 119 -9.42 -6.49 10.95
CA TRP A 119 -9.44 -6.93 12.34
C TRP A 119 -10.84 -6.83 12.94
N LEU A 120 -11.50 -5.68 12.80
CA LEU A 120 -12.86 -5.47 13.31
C LEU A 120 -13.89 -6.40 12.64
N THR A 121 -13.69 -6.75 11.35
CA THR A 121 -14.61 -7.61 10.61
C THR A 121 -14.52 -9.07 11.02
N PHE A 122 -13.30 -9.59 11.23
CA PHE A 122 -13.08 -11.03 11.42
C PHE A 122 -12.75 -11.40 12.85
N VAL A 123 -12.10 -10.53 13.59
CA VAL A 123 -11.69 -10.83 14.96
C VAL A 123 -12.77 -10.43 15.94
N GLY A 124 -13.54 -9.35 15.69
CA GLY A 124 -14.65 -8.90 16.55
C GLY A 124 -14.37 -9.16 18.04
N PRO A 125 -15.25 -9.15 18.98
CA PRO A 125 -14.87 -9.49 20.35
C PRO A 125 -14.42 -10.96 20.44
N LEU A 126 -13.11 -11.17 20.39
CA LEU A 126 -12.33 -12.39 20.68
C LEU A 126 -12.62 -13.65 19.85
N ASN A 127 -12.21 -13.69 18.60
CA ASN A 127 -12.03 -14.99 17.95
C ASN A 127 -10.53 -15.42 18.05
N TRP A 128 -10.15 -16.10 19.14
CA TRP A 128 -8.79 -16.60 19.39
C TRP A 128 -8.24 -17.51 18.27
N GLN A 129 -9.10 -18.10 17.45
CA GLN A 129 -8.70 -18.93 16.31
C GLN A 129 -7.99 -18.11 15.24
N VAL A 130 -8.48 -16.90 14.95
CA VAL A 130 -7.85 -16.01 13.95
C VAL A 130 -6.49 -15.50 14.44
N ILE A 131 -6.37 -15.19 15.73
CA ILE A 131 -5.09 -14.74 16.33
C ILE A 131 -4.04 -15.82 16.20
N ARG A 132 -4.38 -17.10 16.42
CA ARG A 132 -3.46 -18.23 16.27
C ARG A 132 -2.90 -18.40 14.87
N ILE A 133 -3.64 -18.00 13.85
CA ILE A 133 -3.23 -18.12 12.44
C ILE A 133 -2.45 -16.87 11.99
N VAL A 134 -2.93 -15.68 12.33
CA VAL A 134 -2.37 -14.41 11.85
C VAL A 134 -1.08 -14.02 12.57
N ALA A 135 -0.98 -14.29 13.88
CA ALA A 135 0.20 -13.95 14.65
C ALA A 135 1.49 -14.63 14.13
N PRO A 136 1.53 -15.96 13.86
CA PRO A 136 2.73 -16.58 13.33
C PRO A 136 3.07 -16.11 11.90
N MET A 137 2.06 -15.82 11.06
CA MET A 137 2.31 -15.25 9.72
C MET A 137 2.93 -13.87 9.79
N GLY A 138 2.49 -13.02 10.72
CA GLY A 138 3.08 -11.71 10.97
C GLY A 138 4.54 -11.81 11.44
N LEU A 139 4.84 -12.74 12.33
CA LEU A 139 6.20 -13.00 12.80
C LEU A 139 7.13 -13.49 11.68
N VAL A 140 6.64 -14.37 10.82
CA VAL A 140 7.41 -14.84 9.64
C VAL A 140 7.68 -13.67 8.69
N ALA A 141 6.69 -12.82 8.41
CA ALA A 141 6.87 -11.66 7.54
C ALA A 141 7.89 -10.65 8.10
N VAL A 142 7.86 -10.40 9.43
CA VAL A 142 8.84 -9.54 10.11
C VAL A 142 10.23 -10.19 10.09
N GLY A 143 10.32 -11.50 10.31
CA GLY A 143 11.58 -12.24 10.25
C GLY A 143 12.23 -12.19 8.87
N VAL A 144 11.45 -12.40 7.82
CA VAL A 144 11.92 -12.31 6.42
C VAL A 144 12.36 -10.89 6.09
N ALA A 145 11.57 -9.87 6.48
CA ALA A 145 11.94 -8.48 6.30
C ALA A 145 13.24 -8.12 7.03
N GLY A 146 13.41 -8.61 8.26
CA GLY A 146 14.65 -8.44 9.05
C GLY A 146 15.85 -9.08 8.39
N LEU A 147 15.72 -10.29 7.83
CA LEU A 147 16.79 -10.98 7.10
C LEU A 147 17.18 -10.26 5.82
N VAL A 148 16.21 -9.75 5.06
CA VAL A 148 16.46 -8.98 3.83
C VAL A 148 17.18 -7.67 4.15
N LEU A 149 16.76 -6.97 5.22
CA LEU A 149 17.38 -5.72 5.63
C LEU A 149 18.81 -5.93 6.19
N SER A 150 19.06 -7.03 6.91
CA SER A 150 20.39 -7.35 7.41
C SER A 150 21.38 -7.71 6.29
N ARG A 151 20.90 -8.38 5.24
CA ARG A 151 21.71 -8.76 4.09
C ARG A 151 22.14 -7.55 3.23
N ASN A 152 21.36 -6.47 3.22
CA ASN A 152 21.68 -5.25 2.49
C ASN A 152 22.65 -4.31 3.24
N ARG A 153 23.12 -4.68 4.44
CA ARG A 153 24.10 -3.92 5.22
C ARG A 153 25.54 -4.46 5.09
N GLN A 154 25.74 -5.54 4.38
CA GLN A 154 27.06 -6.09 4.03
C GLN A 154 27.41 -5.74 2.58
#